data_a944b700dba243ff4c116bafee6e27ab
#
_entry.id   a944b700dba243ff4c116bafee6e27ab
#
_cell.length_a   1.000
_cell.length_b   1.000
_cell.length_c   1.000
_cell.angle_alpha   90.00
_cell.angle_beta   90.00
_cell.angle_gamma   90.00
#
_symmetry.space_group_name_H-M   'P 1'
#
loop_
_entity.id
_entity.type
_entity.pdbx_description
1 polymer ?
#
loop_
_entity_poly.entity_id
_entity_poly.type
_entity_poly.pdbx_seq_one_letter_code
_entity_poly.pdbx_strand_id
1 'polypeptide(L)'
;MTERIWDRFLTERDKDVFANSGYGRRAGFGERPALLVIDVNYNFTGDKPEGVLDSIQQWRNSCGVEGWAAVKVIADVINVCREHGLPVLYSTNSRRPDGWDCTSRKWKNHRALEAFEQEMQGNRIVNEIAPQPEDIVIVKAKPSVFFGTPLLSYLMMLKVDTLIVAGVSTSGCVRATVTDAFSNNFRVTMVEDGCFDRSQASHAVSLRDLDAKYADVIHSSEVLAHLKTVPKGLFDLPEGHVVST
;
A
#
# COMPACT_ATOMS: atom_id res chain seq x y z
N MET A 1 19.33 -16.02 -10.64
CA MET A 1 18.27 -15.36 -9.84
C MET A 1 18.61 -13.88 -9.82
N THR A 2 17.66 -13.01 -10.06
CA THR A 2 17.88 -11.56 -9.98
C THR A 2 18.10 -11.20 -8.50
N GLU A 3 19.12 -10.42 -8.20
CA GLU A 3 19.42 -9.94 -6.85
C GLU A 3 18.23 -9.14 -6.32
N ARG A 4 17.78 -9.47 -5.10
CA ARG A 4 16.64 -8.80 -4.44
C ARG A 4 17.15 -7.72 -3.50
N ILE A 5 16.37 -6.67 -3.33
CA ILE A 5 16.74 -5.52 -2.49
C ILE A 5 17.15 -5.91 -1.05
N TRP A 6 16.65 -7.02 -0.54
CA TRP A 6 16.94 -7.52 0.81
C TRP A 6 18.15 -8.44 0.92
N ASP A 7 18.72 -8.92 -0.20
CA ASP A 7 19.81 -9.92 -0.16
C ASP A 7 21.05 -9.41 0.59
N ARG A 8 21.33 -8.12 0.51
CA ARG A 8 22.41 -7.46 1.23
C ARG A 8 22.23 -7.40 2.76
N PHE A 9 21.04 -7.68 3.27
CA PHE A 9 20.72 -7.68 4.71
C PHE A 9 20.67 -9.09 5.29
N LEU A 10 20.73 -10.13 4.48
CA LEU A 10 20.69 -11.52 4.90
C LEU A 10 22.08 -12.07 5.15
N THR A 11 22.27 -12.73 6.30
CA THR A 11 23.47 -13.55 6.55
C THR A 11 23.38 -14.87 5.77
N GLU A 12 24.51 -15.58 5.59
CA GLU A 12 24.49 -16.92 4.99
C GLU A 12 23.60 -17.86 5.80
N ARG A 13 23.63 -17.76 7.13
CA ARG A 13 22.74 -18.53 8.00
C ARG A 13 21.26 -18.28 7.68
N ASP A 14 20.87 -17.03 7.44
CA ASP A 14 19.48 -16.70 7.11
C ASP A 14 19.07 -17.32 5.78
N LYS A 15 19.95 -17.24 4.77
CA LYS A 15 19.72 -17.86 3.47
C LYS A 15 19.54 -19.38 3.60
N ASP A 16 20.40 -20.04 4.35
CA ASP A 16 20.32 -21.48 4.61
C ASP A 16 19.04 -21.87 5.34
N VAL A 17 18.66 -21.09 6.36
CA VAL A 17 17.40 -21.32 7.11
C VAL A 17 16.20 -21.23 6.18
N PHE A 18 16.09 -20.19 5.37
CA PHE A 18 14.96 -20.03 4.44
C PHE A 18 14.95 -21.11 3.36
N ALA A 19 16.10 -21.47 2.82
CA ALA A 19 16.21 -22.52 1.80
C ALA A 19 15.74 -23.90 2.32
N ASN A 20 15.99 -24.19 3.59
CA ASN A 20 15.69 -25.50 4.18
C ASN A 20 14.33 -25.56 4.93
N SER A 21 13.74 -24.41 5.29
CA SER A 21 12.49 -24.36 6.05
C SER A 21 11.21 -24.38 5.19
N GLY A 22 11.33 -24.28 3.86
CA GLY A 22 10.20 -24.28 2.94
C GLY A 22 9.40 -22.97 2.88
N TYR A 23 9.89 -21.88 3.48
CA TYR A 23 9.30 -20.55 3.36
C TYR A 23 9.57 -19.89 2.00
N GLY A 24 8.71 -18.92 1.62
CA GLY A 24 8.89 -18.13 0.40
C GLY A 24 8.43 -18.82 -0.89
N ARG A 25 7.62 -19.88 -0.76
CA ARG A 25 6.95 -20.45 -1.94
C ARG A 25 5.85 -19.51 -2.41
N ARG A 26 5.86 -19.16 -3.69
CA ARG A 26 4.82 -18.33 -4.30
C ARG A 26 3.44 -18.99 -4.21
N ALA A 27 2.45 -18.20 -3.79
CA ALA A 27 1.03 -18.57 -3.78
C ALA A 27 0.38 -18.37 -5.15
N GLY A 28 0.92 -17.46 -5.95
CA GLY A 28 0.36 -17.03 -7.23
C GLY A 28 -0.91 -16.18 -7.07
N PHE A 29 -1.40 -15.70 -8.20
CA PHE A 29 -2.64 -14.93 -8.25
C PHE A 29 -3.86 -15.85 -8.15
N GLY A 30 -4.98 -15.28 -7.65
CA GLY A 30 -6.30 -15.88 -7.78
C GLY A 30 -7.00 -15.45 -9.07
N GLU A 31 -8.30 -15.52 -9.06
CA GLU A 31 -9.15 -15.25 -10.24
C GLU A 31 -9.78 -13.84 -10.22
N ARG A 32 -9.91 -13.25 -9.04
CA ARG A 32 -10.62 -11.99 -8.82
C ARG A 32 -9.74 -10.96 -8.06
N PRO A 33 -8.73 -10.40 -8.72
CA PRO A 33 -7.81 -9.45 -8.09
C PRO A 33 -8.44 -8.06 -7.91
N ALA A 34 -8.03 -7.37 -6.85
CA ALA A 34 -8.28 -5.95 -6.64
C ALA A 34 -6.98 -5.24 -6.24
N LEU A 35 -6.78 -4.01 -6.70
CA LEU A 35 -5.64 -3.18 -6.31
C LEU A 35 -5.97 -2.38 -5.05
N LEU A 36 -5.09 -2.42 -4.05
CA LEU A 36 -5.16 -1.61 -2.84
C LEU A 36 -3.94 -0.69 -2.75
N VAL A 37 -4.15 0.60 -2.93
CA VAL A 37 -3.14 1.67 -2.84
C VAL A 37 -3.17 2.28 -1.45
N ILE A 38 -2.13 2.06 -0.65
CA ILE A 38 -2.10 2.39 0.77
C ILE A 38 -1.38 3.72 1.00
N ASP A 39 -2.11 4.73 1.49
CA ASP A 39 -1.62 6.00 2.03
C ASP A 39 -0.69 6.80 1.10
N VAL A 40 -0.84 6.67 -0.21
CA VAL A 40 -0.05 7.42 -1.20
C VAL A 40 -0.61 8.84 -1.31
N ASN A 41 -0.26 9.65 -0.34
CA ASN A 41 -0.72 11.02 -0.17
C ASN A 41 0.46 11.96 0.12
N TYR A 42 0.23 13.27 0.10
CA TYR A 42 1.29 14.27 0.25
C TYR A 42 2.03 14.18 1.59
N ASN A 43 1.39 13.70 2.68
CA ASN A 43 2.07 13.46 3.95
C ASN A 43 3.19 12.42 3.84
N PHE A 44 3.09 11.46 2.90
CA PHE A 44 4.04 10.37 2.75
C PHE A 44 4.92 10.47 1.50
N THR A 45 4.53 11.25 0.50
CA THR A 45 5.35 11.47 -0.70
C THR A 45 6.10 12.80 -0.67
N GLY A 46 5.58 13.78 0.10
CA GLY A 46 5.89 15.18 -0.12
C GLY A 46 5.13 15.74 -1.34
N ASP A 47 5.33 17.01 -1.63
CA ASP A 47 4.68 17.71 -2.75
C ASP A 47 5.52 17.73 -4.04
N LYS A 48 6.77 17.25 -3.96
CA LYS A 48 7.73 17.17 -5.09
C LYS A 48 8.77 16.08 -4.85
N PRO A 49 9.42 15.57 -5.93
CA PRO A 49 10.50 14.59 -5.82
C PRO A 49 11.82 15.24 -5.35
N GLU A 50 12.04 15.28 -4.06
CA GLU A 50 13.25 15.80 -3.44
C GLU A 50 13.84 14.81 -2.42
N GLY A 51 15.04 15.05 -1.94
CA GLY A 51 15.69 14.20 -0.93
C GLY A 51 14.84 14.07 0.33
N VAL A 52 14.82 12.88 0.93
CA VAL A 52 14.00 12.61 2.12
C VAL A 52 14.27 13.57 3.27
N LEU A 53 15.53 13.97 3.49
CA LEU A 53 15.92 14.89 4.56
C LEU A 53 15.39 16.32 4.36
N ASP A 54 15.23 16.73 3.12
CA ASP A 54 14.64 18.03 2.78
C ASP A 54 13.10 17.95 2.87
N SER A 55 12.53 16.91 2.32
CA SER A 55 11.08 16.73 2.28
C SER A 55 10.44 16.61 3.68
N ILE A 56 11.12 15.95 4.64
CA ILE A 56 10.61 15.81 6.01
C ILE A 56 10.59 17.12 6.81
N GLN A 57 11.22 18.19 6.33
CA GLN A 57 11.12 19.50 6.97
C GLN A 57 9.71 20.06 6.88
N GLN A 58 9.01 19.80 5.78
CA GLN A 58 7.62 20.20 5.54
C GLN A 58 6.65 19.04 5.82
N TRP A 59 6.97 17.84 5.33
CA TRP A 59 6.13 16.65 5.39
C TRP A 59 6.80 15.56 6.22
N ARG A 60 6.61 15.59 7.53
CA ARG A 60 7.34 14.72 8.50
C ARG A 60 7.37 13.24 8.19
N ASN A 61 6.38 12.75 7.46
CA ASN A 61 6.28 11.33 7.11
C ASN A 61 6.76 11.04 5.69
N SER A 62 7.20 12.05 4.96
CA SER A 62 7.62 11.91 3.57
C SER A 62 8.75 10.90 3.39
N CYS A 63 8.69 10.21 2.27
CA CYS A 63 9.73 9.34 1.76
C CYS A 63 10.52 9.99 0.60
N GLY A 64 10.16 11.21 0.18
CA GLY A 64 10.88 11.95 -0.85
C GLY A 64 10.89 11.25 -2.20
N VAL A 65 12.05 11.19 -2.84
CA VAL A 65 12.23 10.63 -4.20
C VAL A 65 11.76 9.18 -4.33
N GLU A 66 11.89 8.37 -3.29
CA GLU A 66 11.43 6.98 -3.29
C GLU A 66 9.90 6.90 -3.43
N GLY A 67 9.18 7.79 -2.74
CA GLY A 67 7.73 7.90 -2.88
C GLY A 67 7.31 8.28 -4.30
N TRP A 68 7.95 9.27 -4.89
CA TRP A 68 7.65 9.74 -6.25
C TRP A 68 8.04 8.74 -7.34
N ALA A 69 9.10 7.95 -7.11
CA ALA A 69 9.42 6.82 -7.98
C ALA A 69 8.31 5.76 -7.98
N ALA A 70 7.83 5.40 -6.79
CA ALA A 70 6.73 4.44 -6.65
C ALA A 70 5.40 4.97 -7.21
N VAL A 71 5.10 6.27 -7.10
CA VAL A 71 3.88 6.88 -7.66
C VAL A 71 3.76 6.60 -9.16
N LYS A 72 4.85 6.68 -9.93
CA LYS A 72 4.84 6.38 -11.37
C LYS A 72 4.47 4.92 -11.64
N VAL A 73 5.06 4.00 -10.89
CA VAL A 73 4.75 2.56 -10.99
C VAL A 73 3.29 2.29 -10.63
N ILE A 74 2.80 2.90 -9.55
CA ILE A 74 1.42 2.74 -9.09
C ILE A 74 0.44 3.27 -10.15
N ALA A 75 0.75 4.39 -10.79
CA ALA A 75 -0.08 4.95 -11.86
C ALA A 75 -0.23 3.97 -13.03
N ASP A 76 0.85 3.30 -13.45
CA ASP A 76 0.80 2.29 -14.52
C ASP A 76 -0.08 1.09 -14.11
N VAL A 77 0.03 0.62 -12.87
CA VAL A 77 -0.81 -0.49 -12.36
C VAL A 77 -2.28 -0.07 -12.28
N ILE A 78 -2.59 1.13 -11.79
CA ILE A 78 -3.95 1.69 -11.74
C ILE A 78 -4.57 1.75 -13.14
N ASN A 79 -3.82 2.26 -14.12
CA ASN A 79 -4.31 2.38 -15.50
C ASN A 79 -4.72 1.01 -16.06
N VAL A 80 -3.91 -0.01 -15.88
CA VAL A 80 -4.25 -1.37 -16.33
C VAL A 80 -5.45 -1.93 -15.56
N CYS A 81 -5.55 -1.71 -14.25
CA CYS A 81 -6.71 -2.11 -13.48
C CYS A 81 -8.00 -1.48 -14.03
N ARG A 82 -8.01 -0.17 -14.26
CA ARG A 82 -9.16 0.57 -14.82
C ARG A 82 -9.52 0.10 -16.22
N GLU A 83 -8.52 -0.11 -17.10
CA GLU A 83 -8.74 -0.64 -18.46
C GLU A 83 -9.42 -2.03 -18.47
N HIS A 84 -9.19 -2.81 -17.42
CA HIS A 84 -9.78 -4.14 -17.27
C HIS A 84 -11.04 -4.17 -16.38
N GLY A 85 -11.46 -3.02 -15.82
CA GLY A 85 -12.61 -2.96 -14.92
C GLY A 85 -12.36 -3.68 -13.59
N LEU A 86 -11.12 -3.64 -13.09
CA LEU A 86 -10.76 -4.21 -11.80
C LEU A 86 -10.91 -3.16 -10.69
N PRO A 87 -11.33 -3.57 -9.48
CA PRO A 87 -11.47 -2.63 -8.37
C PRO A 87 -10.14 -1.96 -8.00
N VAL A 88 -10.15 -0.63 -7.90
CA VAL A 88 -9.06 0.15 -7.35
C VAL A 88 -9.54 0.76 -6.04
N LEU A 89 -8.88 0.37 -4.95
CA LEU A 89 -9.18 0.86 -3.61
C LEU A 89 -8.00 1.66 -3.10
N TYR A 90 -8.30 2.78 -2.47
CA TYR A 90 -7.29 3.65 -1.85
C TYR A 90 -7.51 3.71 -0.35
N SER A 91 -6.42 3.90 0.40
CA SER A 91 -6.56 4.35 1.77
C SER A 91 -5.89 5.70 1.99
N THR A 92 -6.48 6.46 2.90
CA THR A 92 -5.91 7.67 3.46
C THR A 92 -6.31 7.81 4.92
N ASN A 93 -5.77 8.83 5.59
CA ASN A 93 -5.98 9.02 7.02
C ASN A 93 -6.89 10.22 7.30
N SER A 94 -7.60 10.15 8.42
CA SER A 94 -8.27 11.29 9.01
C SER A 94 -8.20 11.23 10.53
N ARG A 95 -8.47 12.33 11.19
CA ARG A 95 -8.61 12.42 12.64
C ARG A 95 -9.60 13.50 13.04
N ARG A 96 -9.98 13.47 14.28
CA ARG A 96 -10.78 14.57 14.87
C ARG A 96 -9.94 15.85 14.98
N PRO A 97 -10.53 17.04 14.79
CA PRO A 97 -9.83 18.31 14.95
C PRO A 97 -9.17 18.48 16.33
N ASP A 98 -9.83 17.97 17.39
CA ASP A 98 -9.32 18.01 18.76
C ASP A 98 -8.19 16.99 19.04
N GLY A 99 -7.89 16.08 18.11
CA GLY A 99 -6.84 15.07 18.22
C GLY A 99 -7.10 14.02 19.30
N TRP A 100 -8.34 13.90 19.81
CA TRP A 100 -8.66 12.94 20.86
C TRP A 100 -8.36 11.49 20.45
N ASP A 101 -8.60 11.13 19.20
CA ASP A 101 -8.41 9.80 18.60
C ASP A 101 -6.94 9.49 18.23
N CYS A 102 -6.04 10.48 18.37
CA CYS A 102 -4.60 10.33 18.11
C CYS A 102 -3.83 9.78 19.32
N THR A 103 -4.42 8.89 20.10
CA THR A 103 -3.88 8.43 21.39
C THR A 103 -2.49 7.82 21.27
N SER A 104 -2.20 7.03 20.22
CA SER A 104 -0.89 6.41 20.02
C SER A 104 0.25 7.41 19.82
N ARG A 105 -0.01 8.59 19.26
CA ARG A 105 0.97 9.66 19.15
C ARG A 105 1.40 10.23 20.52
N LYS A 106 0.48 10.20 21.48
CA LYS A 106 0.72 10.75 22.83
C LYS A 106 1.67 9.87 23.64
N TRP A 107 1.60 8.55 23.52
CA TRP A 107 2.39 7.64 24.36
C TRP A 107 3.54 6.93 23.64
N LYS A 108 3.53 6.85 22.28
CA LYS A 108 4.60 6.17 21.52
C LYS A 108 5.55 7.13 20.84
N ASN A 109 5.04 8.13 20.14
CA ASN A 109 5.88 8.96 19.27
C ASN A 109 6.26 10.31 19.89
N HIS A 110 5.58 10.76 20.94
CA HIS A 110 5.75 12.06 21.59
C HIS A 110 5.83 13.26 20.63
N ARG A 111 5.15 13.13 19.48
CA ARG A 111 5.12 14.18 18.45
C ARG A 111 4.01 15.17 18.75
N ALA A 112 4.30 16.44 18.66
CA ALA A 112 3.27 17.46 18.59
C ALA A 112 2.36 17.17 17.39
N LEU A 113 1.04 17.38 17.56
CA LEU A 113 0.12 17.34 16.43
C LEU A 113 0.44 18.51 15.50
N GLU A 114 0.40 18.23 14.20
CA GLU A 114 0.38 19.28 13.18
C GLU A 114 -0.95 20.01 13.23
N ALA A 115 -1.02 21.21 12.66
CA ALA A 115 -2.30 21.88 12.47
C ALA A 115 -3.26 20.96 11.71
N PHE A 116 -4.51 20.92 12.12
CA PHE A 116 -5.49 20.00 11.54
C PHE A 116 -5.62 20.18 10.03
N GLU A 117 -5.69 21.43 9.59
CA GLU A 117 -5.83 21.81 8.19
C GLU A 117 -4.64 21.34 7.35
N GLN A 118 -3.41 21.49 7.87
CA GLN A 118 -2.19 21.04 7.20
C GLN A 118 -2.18 19.52 7.07
N GLU A 119 -2.53 18.81 8.14
CA GLU A 119 -2.58 17.35 8.12
C GLU A 119 -3.64 16.84 7.13
N MET A 120 -4.82 17.49 7.09
CA MET A 120 -5.89 17.12 6.14
C MET A 120 -5.50 17.41 4.69
N GLN A 121 -4.81 18.51 4.42
CA GLN A 121 -4.24 18.77 3.10
C GLN A 121 -3.22 17.69 2.70
N GLY A 122 -2.34 17.31 3.63
CA GLY A 122 -1.36 16.26 3.41
C GLY A 122 -1.97 14.87 3.23
N ASN A 123 -3.16 14.61 3.76
CA ASN A 123 -3.87 13.34 3.59
C ASN A 123 -4.59 13.22 2.23
N ARG A 124 -4.56 14.24 1.39
CA ARG A 124 -5.05 14.14 0.01
C ARG A 124 -4.16 13.21 -0.80
N ILE A 125 -4.78 12.27 -1.51
CA ILE A 125 -4.09 11.40 -2.46
C ILE A 125 -3.43 12.28 -3.52
N VAL A 126 -2.21 11.93 -3.93
CA VAL A 126 -1.46 12.74 -4.91
C VAL A 126 -2.18 12.78 -6.25
N ASN A 127 -2.11 13.91 -6.94
CA ASN A 127 -2.88 14.17 -8.15
C ASN A 127 -2.57 13.17 -9.29
N GLU A 128 -1.35 12.66 -9.35
CA GLU A 128 -0.87 11.73 -10.38
C GLU A 128 -1.61 10.40 -10.37
N ILE A 129 -2.22 10.05 -9.23
CA ILE A 129 -3.03 8.85 -9.05
C ILE A 129 -4.38 9.16 -8.43
N ALA A 130 -4.92 10.35 -8.69
CA ALA A 130 -6.19 10.77 -8.10
C ALA A 130 -7.30 9.73 -8.34
N PRO A 131 -8.12 9.43 -7.30
CA PRO A 131 -9.25 8.54 -7.45
C PRO A 131 -10.25 9.04 -8.49
N GLN A 132 -10.82 8.12 -9.25
CA GLN A 132 -11.94 8.34 -10.17
C GLN A 132 -13.27 8.00 -9.47
N PRO A 133 -14.42 8.40 -10.03
CA PRO A 133 -15.72 8.18 -9.37
C PRO A 133 -16.06 6.72 -9.03
N GLU A 134 -15.56 5.78 -9.82
CA GLU A 134 -15.73 4.33 -9.63
C GLU A 134 -14.75 3.72 -8.62
N ASP A 135 -13.72 4.46 -8.23
CA ASP A 135 -12.73 3.99 -7.25
C ASP A 135 -13.25 4.10 -5.82
N ILE A 136 -12.76 3.25 -4.95
CA ILE A 136 -13.20 3.18 -3.55
C ILE A 136 -12.13 3.82 -2.64
N VAL A 137 -12.48 4.91 -1.97
CA VAL A 137 -11.58 5.57 -1.01
C VAL A 137 -11.97 5.21 0.42
N ILE A 138 -11.03 4.67 1.18
CA ILE A 138 -11.20 4.24 2.56
C ILE A 138 -10.42 5.17 3.49
N VAL A 139 -11.12 5.83 4.40
CA VAL A 139 -10.51 6.65 5.44
C VAL A 139 -10.27 5.80 6.68
N LYS A 140 -9.03 5.75 7.16
CA LYS A 140 -8.64 4.95 8.32
C LYS A 140 -7.96 5.78 9.41
N ALA A 141 -8.04 5.30 10.65
CA ALA A 141 -7.39 5.90 11.81
C ALA A 141 -6.25 5.02 12.38
N LYS A 142 -6.01 3.84 11.81
CA LYS A 142 -5.03 2.86 12.28
C LYS A 142 -4.15 2.37 11.13
N PRO A 143 -3.00 1.73 11.41
CA PRO A 143 -2.08 1.29 10.35
C PRO A 143 -2.73 0.38 9.31
N SER A 144 -3.37 -0.70 9.73
CA SER A 144 -4.04 -1.61 8.82
C SER A 144 -5.33 -0.99 8.25
N VAL A 145 -5.51 -1.13 6.92
CA VAL A 145 -6.74 -0.71 6.25
C VAL A 145 -7.94 -1.58 6.64
N PHE A 146 -7.73 -2.78 7.18
CA PHE A 146 -8.81 -3.65 7.67
C PHE A 146 -9.36 -3.18 9.03
N PHE A 147 -8.53 -2.52 9.86
CA PHE A 147 -8.92 -2.24 11.23
C PHE A 147 -9.89 -1.08 11.35
N GLY A 148 -11.14 -1.38 11.72
CA GLY A 148 -12.18 -0.38 11.96
C GLY A 148 -12.68 0.34 10.70
N THR A 149 -12.56 -0.30 9.53
CA THR A 149 -13.04 0.21 8.25
C THR A 149 -13.98 -0.78 7.57
N PRO A 150 -14.73 -0.38 6.54
CA PRO A 150 -15.58 -1.29 5.77
C PRO A 150 -14.82 -2.13 4.73
N LEU A 151 -13.47 -2.10 4.66
CA LEU A 151 -12.69 -2.76 3.61
C LEU A 151 -13.09 -4.22 3.41
N LEU A 152 -13.11 -5.00 4.49
CA LEU A 152 -13.44 -6.42 4.40
C LEU A 152 -14.81 -6.66 3.79
N SER A 153 -15.81 -5.84 4.19
CA SER A 153 -17.16 -5.93 3.64
C SER A 153 -17.18 -5.66 2.12
N TYR A 154 -16.46 -4.63 1.68
CA TYR A 154 -16.37 -4.31 0.25
C TYR A 154 -15.68 -5.41 -0.57
N LEU A 155 -14.60 -5.97 -0.06
CA LEU A 155 -13.89 -7.08 -0.71
C LEU A 155 -14.78 -8.32 -0.84
N MET A 156 -15.58 -8.61 0.19
CA MET A 156 -16.55 -9.71 0.15
C MET A 156 -17.69 -9.47 -0.84
N MET A 157 -18.25 -8.25 -0.88
CA MET A 157 -19.28 -7.87 -1.86
C MET A 157 -18.78 -8.02 -3.30
N LEU A 158 -17.55 -7.59 -3.54
CA LEU A 158 -16.87 -7.70 -4.84
C LEU A 158 -16.39 -9.13 -5.14
N LYS A 159 -16.45 -10.05 -4.16
CA LYS A 159 -15.93 -11.42 -4.26
C LYS A 159 -14.45 -11.45 -4.64
N VAL A 160 -13.67 -10.52 -4.10
CA VAL A 160 -12.22 -10.47 -4.29
C VAL A 160 -11.58 -11.67 -3.60
N ASP A 161 -10.61 -12.31 -4.25
CA ASP A 161 -9.82 -13.41 -3.70
C ASP A 161 -8.33 -13.07 -3.59
N THR A 162 -7.90 -12.03 -4.28
CA THR A 162 -6.50 -11.60 -4.35
C THR A 162 -6.39 -10.08 -4.15
N LEU A 163 -5.52 -9.65 -3.25
CA LEU A 163 -5.16 -8.25 -3.10
C LEU A 163 -3.78 -7.99 -3.71
N ILE A 164 -3.73 -7.06 -4.67
CA ILE A 164 -2.50 -6.49 -5.17
C ILE A 164 -2.25 -5.22 -4.35
N VAL A 165 -1.15 -5.17 -3.63
CA VAL A 165 -0.87 -4.11 -2.64
C VAL A 165 0.31 -3.27 -3.07
N ALA A 166 0.13 -1.96 -3.06
CA ALA A 166 1.18 -0.96 -3.28
C ALA A 166 1.03 0.19 -2.26
N GLY A 167 2.07 0.99 -2.08
CA GLY A 167 2.02 2.20 -1.25
C GLY A 167 2.98 2.20 -0.06
N VAL A 168 2.60 2.89 1.01
CA VAL A 168 3.48 3.28 2.12
C VAL A 168 2.85 3.06 3.50
N SER A 169 3.63 2.94 4.56
CA SER A 169 5.05 2.59 4.54
C SER A 169 5.18 1.08 4.57
N THR A 170 6.14 0.55 3.82
CA THR A 170 6.33 -0.90 3.70
C THR A 170 6.41 -1.58 5.06
N SER A 171 7.15 -1.01 6.02
CA SER A 171 7.30 -1.54 7.38
C SER A 171 6.13 -1.21 8.32
N GLY A 172 5.19 -0.37 7.89
CA GLY A 172 4.09 0.15 8.69
C GLY A 172 2.72 -0.28 8.17
N CYS A 173 2.00 0.67 7.53
CA CYS A 173 0.62 0.44 7.08
C CYS A 173 0.51 -0.69 6.06
N VAL A 174 1.46 -0.79 5.14
CA VAL A 174 1.52 -1.89 4.16
C VAL A 174 1.68 -3.23 4.88
N ARG A 175 2.70 -3.37 5.75
CA ARG A 175 2.94 -4.59 6.53
C ARG A 175 1.71 -5.00 7.34
N ALA A 176 1.10 -4.06 8.07
CA ALA A 176 -0.08 -4.33 8.88
C ALA A 176 -1.26 -4.82 8.03
N THR A 177 -1.50 -4.16 6.90
CA THR A 177 -2.60 -4.50 5.99
C THR A 177 -2.39 -5.87 5.32
N VAL A 178 -1.17 -6.16 4.86
CA VAL A 178 -0.83 -7.46 4.24
C VAL A 178 -1.01 -8.61 5.24
N THR A 179 -0.57 -8.42 6.48
CA THR A 179 -0.75 -9.44 7.53
C THR A 179 -2.21 -9.69 7.83
N ASP A 180 -3.03 -8.65 7.89
CA ASP A 180 -4.48 -8.78 8.10
C ASP A 180 -5.19 -9.38 6.88
N ALA A 181 -4.77 -9.02 5.66
CA ALA A 181 -5.29 -9.62 4.43
C ALA A 181 -5.07 -11.14 4.42
N PHE A 182 -3.82 -11.57 4.69
CA PHE A 182 -3.48 -12.98 4.80
C PHE A 182 -4.31 -13.67 5.91
N SER A 183 -4.47 -13.04 7.06
CA SER A 183 -5.27 -13.56 8.18
C SER A 183 -6.76 -13.69 7.84
N ASN A 184 -7.25 -12.93 6.88
CA ASN A 184 -8.60 -13.00 6.32
C ASN A 184 -8.71 -13.91 5.09
N ASN A 185 -7.69 -14.74 4.82
CA ASN A 185 -7.62 -15.72 3.73
C ASN A 185 -7.58 -15.13 2.30
N PHE A 186 -7.14 -13.88 2.13
CA PHE A 186 -6.82 -13.36 0.83
C PHE A 186 -5.43 -13.82 0.36
N ARG A 187 -5.29 -14.13 -0.93
CA ARG A 187 -3.97 -14.13 -1.55
C ARG A 187 -3.47 -12.70 -1.62
N VAL A 188 -2.19 -12.50 -1.36
CA VAL A 188 -1.62 -11.15 -1.39
C VAL A 188 -0.41 -11.12 -2.32
N THR A 189 -0.43 -10.18 -3.24
CA THR A 189 0.70 -9.84 -4.09
C THR A 189 1.14 -8.41 -3.78
N MET A 190 2.39 -8.23 -3.44
CA MET A 190 2.95 -6.88 -3.23
C MET A 190 3.72 -6.44 -4.46
N VAL A 191 3.46 -5.22 -4.91
CA VAL A 191 4.22 -4.58 -5.99
C VAL A 191 5.52 -4.06 -5.39
N GLU A 192 6.65 -4.77 -5.61
CA GLU A 192 7.94 -4.48 -4.96
C GLU A 192 8.37 -3.02 -5.16
N ASP A 193 8.39 -2.56 -6.40
CA ASP A 193 8.77 -1.23 -6.83
C ASP A 193 7.63 -0.19 -6.74
N GLY A 194 6.43 -0.63 -6.37
CA GLY A 194 5.28 0.19 -6.00
C GLY A 194 5.11 0.38 -4.48
N CYS A 195 5.93 -0.28 -3.66
CA CYS A 195 5.98 -0.08 -2.22
C CYS A 195 7.20 0.77 -1.83
N PHE A 196 7.06 1.63 -0.81
CA PHE A 196 8.16 2.49 -0.38
C PHE A 196 8.17 2.78 1.12
N ASP A 197 9.32 3.24 1.62
CA ASP A 197 9.51 3.58 3.02
C ASP A 197 10.64 4.60 3.17
N ARG A 198 10.70 5.31 4.28
CA ARG A 198 11.78 6.27 4.61
C ARG A 198 13.10 5.60 4.90
N SER A 199 13.06 4.41 5.50
CA SER A 199 14.24 3.64 5.87
C SER A 199 14.42 2.47 4.89
N GLN A 200 15.53 2.46 4.16
CA GLN A 200 15.85 1.41 3.19
C GLN A 200 15.99 0.04 3.86
N ALA A 201 16.58 -0.01 5.06
CA ALA A 201 16.68 -1.27 5.81
C ALA A 201 15.31 -1.79 6.22
N SER A 202 14.45 -0.92 6.79
CA SER A 202 13.09 -1.30 7.19
C SER A 202 12.25 -1.74 6.00
N HIS A 203 12.40 -1.07 4.85
CA HIS A 203 11.76 -1.44 3.60
C HIS A 203 12.17 -2.85 3.16
N ALA A 204 13.46 -3.07 2.96
CA ALA A 204 14.00 -4.32 2.46
C ALA A 204 13.67 -5.53 3.37
N VAL A 205 13.88 -5.37 4.69
CA VAL A 205 13.59 -6.45 5.66
C VAL A 205 12.09 -6.74 5.73
N SER A 206 11.24 -5.70 5.65
CA SER A 206 9.78 -5.91 5.64
C SER A 206 9.31 -6.63 4.38
N LEU A 207 9.82 -6.27 3.21
CA LEU A 207 9.53 -7.01 1.96
C LEU A 207 9.95 -8.47 2.09
N ARG A 208 11.14 -8.75 2.63
CA ARG A 208 11.64 -10.11 2.84
C ARG A 208 10.75 -10.92 3.77
N ASP A 209 10.36 -10.35 4.91
CA ASP A 209 9.50 -11.02 5.88
C ASP A 209 8.13 -11.37 5.30
N LEU A 210 7.57 -10.42 4.54
CA LEU A 210 6.26 -10.58 3.91
C LEU A 210 6.31 -11.60 2.78
N ASP A 211 7.35 -11.58 1.94
CA ASP A 211 7.60 -12.56 0.89
C ASP A 211 7.76 -13.97 1.44
N ALA A 212 8.43 -14.09 2.58
CA ALA A 212 8.63 -15.38 3.20
C ALA A 212 7.35 -16.02 3.73
N LYS A 213 6.35 -15.23 4.16
CA LYS A 213 5.28 -15.73 5.05
C LYS A 213 3.86 -15.41 4.61
N TYR A 214 3.61 -14.25 4.00
CA TYR A 214 2.25 -13.70 3.88
C TYR A 214 1.86 -13.26 2.48
N ALA A 215 2.82 -12.99 1.59
CA ALA A 215 2.56 -12.43 0.28
C ALA A 215 3.59 -12.88 -0.75
N ASP A 216 3.25 -12.76 -2.01
CA ASP A 216 4.24 -12.81 -3.10
C ASP A 216 4.72 -11.38 -3.37
N VAL A 217 6.01 -11.11 -3.14
CA VAL A 217 6.63 -9.82 -3.46
C VAL A 217 7.25 -9.90 -4.84
N ILE A 218 6.67 -9.20 -5.82
CA ILE A 218 7.07 -9.27 -7.22
C ILE A 218 7.15 -7.88 -7.85
N HIS A 219 7.95 -7.75 -8.90
CA HIS A 219 8.12 -6.51 -9.63
C HIS A 219 6.86 -6.15 -10.43
N SER A 220 6.59 -4.84 -10.59
CA SER A 220 5.42 -4.32 -11.31
C SER A 220 5.25 -4.90 -12.71
N SER A 221 6.35 -5.17 -13.42
CA SER A 221 6.31 -5.79 -14.75
C SER A 221 5.60 -7.15 -14.77
N GLU A 222 5.78 -7.97 -13.73
CA GLU A 222 5.11 -9.28 -13.60
C GLU A 222 3.62 -9.09 -13.22
N VAL A 223 3.33 -8.13 -12.33
CA VAL A 223 1.96 -7.75 -11.99
C VAL A 223 1.20 -7.27 -13.23
N LEU A 224 1.77 -6.33 -13.99
CA LEU A 224 1.17 -5.80 -15.21
C LEU A 224 0.94 -6.87 -16.27
N ALA A 225 1.88 -7.81 -16.42
CA ALA A 225 1.72 -8.93 -17.33
C ALA A 225 0.52 -9.81 -16.94
N HIS A 226 0.35 -10.10 -15.65
CA HIS A 226 -0.80 -10.86 -15.15
C HIS A 226 -2.11 -10.09 -15.34
N LEU A 227 -2.19 -8.82 -14.91
CA LEU A 227 -3.42 -8.02 -14.98
C LEU A 227 -4.00 -7.94 -16.40
N LYS A 228 -3.13 -7.88 -17.42
CA LYS A 228 -3.54 -7.90 -18.83
C LYS A 228 -4.20 -9.21 -19.29
N THR A 229 -4.03 -10.28 -18.53
CA THR A 229 -4.69 -11.58 -18.81
C THR A 229 -6.03 -11.75 -18.10
N VAL A 230 -6.32 -10.88 -17.12
CA VAL A 230 -7.57 -10.97 -16.36
C VAL A 230 -8.76 -10.59 -17.24
N PRO A 231 -9.83 -11.41 -17.30
CA PRO A 231 -10.99 -11.08 -18.10
C PRO A 231 -11.67 -9.78 -17.65
N LYS A 232 -12.19 -9.01 -18.60
CA LYS A 232 -13.02 -7.84 -18.32
C LYS A 232 -14.42 -8.23 -17.86
N GLY A 233 -15.08 -7.34 -17.10
CA GLY A 233 -16.47 -7.53 -16.67
C GLY A 233 -16.64 -8.50 -15.49
N LEU A 234 -15.58 -8.75 -14.73
CA LEU A 234 -15.66 -9.59 -13.53
C LEU A 234 -16.38 -8.90 -12.36
N PHE A 235 -16.35 -7.58 -12.31
CA PHE A 235 -16.77 -6.80 -11.14
C PHE A 235 -17.92 -5.86 -11.49
N ASP A 236 -18.85 -5.76 -10.56
CA ASP A 236 -19.87 -4.72 -10.52
C ASP A 236 -19.34 -3.60 -9.65
N LEU A 237 -18.78 -2.58 -10.29
CA LEU A 237 -18.12 -1.48 -9.62
C LEU A 237 -19.11 -0.35 -9.31
N PRO A 238 -18.78 0.55 -8.33
CA PRO A 238 -19.60 1.73 -8.08
C PRO A 238 -19.80 2.58 -9.35
N GLU A 239 -21.04 3.05 -9.59
CA GLU A 239 -21.38 3.87 -10.77
C GLU A 239 -20.93 5.34 -10.66
N GLY A 240 -20.16 5.69 -9.63
CA GLY A 240 -19.59 7.02 -9.49
C GLY A 240 -20.60 8.11 -9.16
N HIS A 241 -21.39 7.96 -8.12
CA HIS A 241 -22.17 9.07 -7.60
C HIS A 241 -21.24 10.10 -6.93
N VAL A 242 -21.01 11.21 -7.60
CA VAL A 242 -20.45 12.41 -6.96
C VAL A 242 -21.48 12.88 -5.93
N VAL A 243 -21.24 12.55 -4.66
CA VAL A 243 -21.96 13.22 -3.59
C VAL A 243 -21.47 14.66 -3.59
N SER A 244 -22.27 15.57 -4.18
CA SER A 244 -22.07 17.00 -4.06
C SER A 244 -22.22 17.37 -2.57
N THR A 245 -21.11 17.59 -1.90
CA THR A 245 -21.05 18.19 -0.56
C THR A 245 -21.23 19.69 -0.65
#